data_0a55a81531e74139b943281068c79a89
#
_entry.id   0a55a81531e74139b943281068c79a89
#
_cell.length_a   1.000
_cell.length_b   1.000
_cell.length_c   1.000
_cell.angle_alpha   90.00
_cell.angle_beta   90.00
_cell.angle_gamma   90.00
#
_symmetry.space_group_name_H-M   'P 1'
#
loop_
_entity.id
_entity.type
_entity.pdbx_description
1 polymer ?
#
loop_
_entity_poly.entity_id
_entity_poly.type
_entity_poly.pdbx_seq_one_letter_code
_entity_poly.pdbx_strand_id
1 'polypeptide(L)'
;MYQRDTPPPRQTNTNTQPKVAVIVPVYNVASYLRECLDSILTQTYTSFTVFAVDDGSTDESGAILDEYAVKDLRLIVIHQKNGGISAARNAALDRIERDGTFQYVAFVDSDDKVLPDFLAHLIQNAFRTQADITVCGFFKFNDEGRTKTEGVIQCAKTFDRDEFVELVFSKLRWKNACGAGGMVWKKLLKCSAITGIRFPSDRETLEDELFCLQVALRAKIFSYLPETLYAYRQRLDSTIRSEKFAWQMFKGRALCVDVAERVSDHSALVAASAFADATVDLCKDAQSLPVVDLKPYKALVSEAAKIGIVHPRTFKRYVLFCDHPSRARFQTQGFQGNQILEKRIKSRVCET
;
A
#
# COMPACT_ATOMS: atom_id res chain seq x y z
N MET A 1 -22.62 -19.32 -57.17
CA MET A 1 -22.39 -18.45 -55.98
C MET A 1 -21.39 -19.17 -55.08
N TYR A 2 -20.13 -18.80 -55.16
CA TYR A 2 -19.07 -19.35 -54.30
C TYR A 2 -19.06 -18.56 -53.00
N GLN A 3 -19.40 -19.20 -51.88
CA GLN A 3 -19.14 -18.66 -50.56
C GLN A 3 -17.63 -18.72 -50.29
N ARG A 4 -17.02 -17.57 -50.01
CA ARG A 4 -15.63 -17.51 -49.53
C ARG A 4 -15.64 -17.83 -48.02
N ASP A 5 -15.08 -18.98 -47.69
CA ASP A 5 -14.78 -19.32 -46.31
C ASP A 5 -13.73 -18.32 -45.74
N THR A 6 -14.16 -17.51 -44.78
CA THR A 6 -13.23 -16.71 -44.02
C THR A 6 -12.46 -17.63 -43.06
N PRO A 7 -11.12 -17.59 -43.05
CA PRO A 7 -10.36 -18.41 -42.14
C PRO A 7 -10.65 -18.00 -40.68
N PRO A 8 -10.67 -18.94 -39.73
CA PRO A 8 -10.89 -18.64 -38.33
C PRO A 8 -9.78 -17.69 -37.81
N PRO A 9 -10.09 -16.81 -36.84
CA PRO A 9 -9.10 -15.89 -36.29
C PRO A 9 -7.92 -16.69 -35.73
N ARG A 10 -6.71 -16.32 -36.16
CA ARG A 10 -5.47 -16.88 -35.63
C ARG A 10 -5.46 -16.72 -34.11
N GLN A 11 -5.58 -17.84 -33.42
CA GLN A 11 -5.21 -17.92 -32.01
C GLN A 11 -3.70 -17.62 -31.92
N THR A 12 -3.34 -16.46 -31.44
CA THR A 12 -1.97 -16.14 -31.08
C THR A 12 -1.63 -16.92 -29.81
N ASN A 13 -1.24 -18.17 -29.97
CA ASN A 13 -0.59 -18.97 -28.94
C ASN A 13 0.83 -18.42 -28.73
N THR A 14 0.95 -17.25 -28.10
CA THR A 14 2.22 -16.86 -27.47
C THR A 14 2.20 -17.40 -26.06
N ASN A 15 2.74 -18.58 -25.89
CA ASN A 15 2.97 -19.25 -24.61
C ASN A 15 4.13 -18.58 -23.84
N THR A 16 4.18 -17.24 -23.84
CA THR A 16 5.17 -16.46 -23.12
C THR A 16 4.61 -16.16 -21.74
N GLN A 17 5.32 -16.61 -20.71
CA GLN A 17 4.99 -16.28 -19.32
C GLN A 17 4.97 -14.75 -19.16
N PRO A 18 3.97 -14.17 -18.45
CA PRO A 18 3.90 -12.73 -18.24
C PRO A 18 5.11 -12.21 -17.46
N LYS A 19 5.67 -11.09 -17.92
CA LYS A 19 6.83 -10.49 -17.30
C LYS A 19 6.42 -9.67 -16.06
N VAL A 20 7.03 -9.95 -14.93
CA VAL A 20 6.80 -9.27 -13.65
C VAL A 20 7.94 -8.30 -13.36
N ALA A 21 7.62 -7.07 -12.98
CA ALA A 21 8.58 -6.15 -12.39
C ALA A 21 8.49 -6.24 -10.86
N VAL A 22 9.59 -6.52 -10.18
CA VAL A 22 9.68 -6.50 -8.72
C VAL A 22 10.39 -5.22 -8.31
N ILE A 23 9.74 -4.35 -7.55
CA ILE A 23 10.28 -3.06 -7.10
C ILE A 23 10.77 -3.21 -5.67
N VAL A 24 12.04 -2.86 -5.44
CA VAL A 24 12.71 -2.91 -4.13
C VAL A 24 13.29 -1.53 -3.81
N PRO A 25 12.62 -0.70 -2.99
CA PRO A 25 13.20 0.55 -2.51
C PRO A 25 14.26 0.26 -1.45
N VAL A 26 15.44 0.87 -1.56
CA VAL A 26 16.60 0.60 -0.71
C VAL A 26 17.12 1.91 -0.11
N TYR A 27 17.25 1.96 1.22
CA TYR A 27 17.91 3.06 1.93
C TYR A 27 18.44 2.61 3.29
N ASN A 28 19.76 2.55 3.44
CA ASN A 28 20.46 2.20 4.68
C ASN A 28 19.96 0.88 5.32
N VAL A 29 20.02 -0.21 4.56
CA VAL A 29 19.55 -1.56 4.96
C VAL A 29 20.56 -2.66 4.67
N ALA A 30 21.84 -2.34 4.62
CA ALA A 30 22.91 -3.28 4.25
C ALA A 30 22.85 -4.61 5.01
N SER A 31 22.48 -4.59 6.29
CA SER A 31 22.39 -5.79 7.13
C SER A 31 21.30 -6.79 6.69
N TYR A 32 20.29 -6.36 5.95
CA TYR A 32 19.14 -7.19 5.54
C TYR A 32 19.07 -7.42 4.04
N LEU A 33 19.71 -6.56 3.27
CA LEU A 33 19.54 -6.46 1.81
C LEU A 33 19.90 -7.75 1.07
N ARG A 34 20.98 -8.43 1.47
CA ARG A 34 21.41 -9.69 0.84
C ARG A 34 20.33 -10.77 0.98
N GLU A 35 19.77 -10.95 2.17
CA GLU A 35 18.72 -11.93 2.42
C GLU A 35 17.45 -11.61 1.62
N CYS A 36 17.08 -10.34 1.50
CA CYS A 36 15.98 -9.88 0.66
C CYS A 36 16.21 -10.23 -0.81
N LEU A 37 17.36 -9.83 -1.39
CA LEU A 37 17.69 -10.08 -2.78
C LEU A 37 17.78 -11.57 -3.10
N ASP A 38 18.40 -12.38 -2.24
CA ASP A 38 18.48 -13.83 -2.40
C ASP A 38 17.07 -14.44 -2.47
N SER A 39 16.15 -14.00 -1.60
CA SER A 39 14.78 -14.49 -1.58
C SER A 39 13.99 -14.18 -2.85
N ILE A 40 14.30 -13.06 -3.50
CA ILE A 40 13.67 -12.64 -4.76
C ILE A 40 14.34 -13.36 -5.95
N LEU A 41 15.66 -13.41 -6.01
CA LEU A 41 16.38 -13.96 -7.15
C LEU A 41 16.28 -15.50 -7.25
N THR A 42 15.91 -16.17 -6.15
CA THR A 42 15.67 -17.61 -6.09
C THR A 42 14.19 -18.02 -6.29
N GLN A 43 13.33 -17.12 -6.74
CA GLN A 43 11.93 -17.41 -7.04
C GLN A 43 11.79 -18.53 -8.08
N THR A 44 10.81 -19.43 -7.88
CA THR A 44 10.49 -20.51 -8.84
C THR A 44 9.92 -19.99 -10.15
N TYR A 45 9.26 -18.83 -10.12
CA TYR A 45 8.86 -18.10 -11.31
C TYR A 45 10.04 -17.31 -11.88
N THR A 46 10.40 -17.52 -13.13
CA THR A 46 11.65 -16.99 -13.73
C THR A 46 11.47 -15.76 -14.62
N SER A 47 10.24 -15.47 -15.08
CA SER A 47 9.95 -14.33 -16.00
C SER A 47 9.75 -13.03 -15.22
N PHE A 48 10.80 -12.54 -14.55
CA PHE A 48 10.76 -11.28 -13.81
C PHE A 48 12.05 -10.47 -13.96
N THR A 49 11.96 -9.18 -13.61
CA THR A 49 13.08 -8.26 -13.46
C THR A 49 12.93 -7.51 -12.15
N VAL A 50 14.00 -7.38 -11.39
CA VAL A 50 14.05 -6.61 -10.14
C VAL A 50 14.54 -5.20 -10.45
N PHE A 51 13.79 -4.19 -10.02
CA PHE A 51 14.18 -2.79 -10.02
C PHE A 51 14.52 -2.38 -8.59
N ALA A 52 15.79 -2.46 -8.21
CA ALA A 52 16.27 -2.02 -6.92
C ALA A 52 16.69 -0.55 -7.01
N VAL A 53 16.03 0.30 -6.20
CA VAL A 53 16.29 1.73 -6.21
C VAL A 53 17.01 2.12 -4.94
N ASP A 54 18.32 2.40 -5.03
CA ASP A 54 19.10 2.97 -3.95
C ASP A 54 18.78 4.47 -3.83
N ASP A 55 18.06 4.81 -2.79
CA ASP A 55 17.62 6.18 -2.50
C ASP A 55 18.70 6.98 -1.75
N GLY A 56 19.94 6.90 -2.22
CA GLY A 56 21.10 7.63 -1.67
C GLY A 56 21.55 7.07 -0.34
N SER A 57 21.71 5.75 -0.23
CA SER A 57 22.25 5.10 0.96
C SER A 57 23.67 5.59 1.30
N THR A 58 23.96 5.67 2.59
CA THR A 58 25.27 6.06 3.12
C THR A 58 26.03 4.89 3.75
N ASP A 59 25.36 3.73 3.84
CA ASP A 59 25.96 2.45 4.23
C ASP A 59 26.38 1.62 2.99
N GLU A 60 26.67 0.35 3.18
CA GLU A 60 27.09 -0.55 2.08
C GLU A 60 25.95 -0.99 1.15
N SER A 61 24.73 -0.51 1.32
CA SER A 61 23.56 -0.94 0.54
C SER A 61 23.77 -0.76 -0.97
N GLY A 62 24.27 0.41 -1.40
CA GLY A 62 24.56 0.67 -2.82
C GLY A 62 25.59 -0.30 -3.40
N ALA A 63 26.70 -0.54 -2.69
CA ALA A 63 27.73 -1.48 -3.11
C ALA A 63 27.23 -2.92 -3.20
N ILE A 64 26.35 -3.34 -2.27
CA ILE A 64 25.70 -4.65 -2.32
C ILE A 64 24.82 -4.78 -3.58
N LEU A 65 24.06 -3.76 -3.93
CA LEU A 65 23.24 -3.77 -5.15
C LEU A 65 24.10 -3.94 -6.40
N ASP A 66 25.20 -3.20 -6.51
CA ASP A 66 26.10 -3.28 -7.64
C ASP A 66 26.76 -4.67 -7.75
N GLU A 67 27.17 -5.24 -6.61
CA GLU A 67 27.69 -6.61 -6.56
C GLU A 67 26.68 -7.63 -7.13
N TYR A 68 25.39 -7.52 -6.75
CA TYR A 68 24.35 -8.43 -7.21
C TYR A 68 23.98 -8.20 -8.68
N ALA A 69 23.99 -6.96 -9.17
CA ALA A 69 23.70 -6.65 -10.57
C ALA A 69 24.73 -7.24 -11.54
N VAL A 70 25.98 -7.37 -11.11
CA VAL A 70 27.02 -8.06 -11.88
C VAL A 70 26.76 -9.58 -11.96
N LYS A 71 26.16 -10.16 -10.92
CA LYS A 71 25.94 -11.62 -10.82
C LYS A 71 24.63 -12.07 -11.47
N ASP A 72 23.61 -11.21 -11.50
CA ASP A 72 22.27 -11.56 -12.03
C ASP A 72 21.71 -10.43 -12.89
N LEU A 73 21.64 -10.67 -14.19
CA LEU A 73 21.12 -9.69 -15.18
C LEU A 73 19.64 -9.35 -15.01
N ARG A 74 18.91 -10.08 -14.17
CA ARG A 74 17.53 -9.75 -13.85
C ARG A 74 17.43 -8.59 -12.86
N LEU A 75 18.53 -8.21 -12.19
CA LEU A 75 18.58 -7.07 -11.27
C LEU A 75 19.05 -5.81 -12.00
N ILE A 76 18.19 -4.80 -12.03
CA ILE A 76 18.49 -3.45 -12.53
C ILE A 76 18.57 -2.52 -11.32
N VAL A 77 19.72 -1.89 -11.12
CA VAL A 77 19.97 -0.91 -10.05
C VAL A 77 19.72 0.51 -10.56
N ILE A 78 19.06 1.32 -9.75
CA ILE A 78 18.86 2.75 -9.97
C ILE A 78 19.38 3.47 -8.74
N HIS A 79 20.47 4.24 -8.89
CA HIS A 79 20.95 5.13 -7.84
C HIS A 79 20.36 6.52 -7.99
N GLN A 80 19.85 7.08 -6.90
CA GLN A 80 19.32 8.44 -6.88
C GLN A 80 19.68 9.18 -5.59
N LYS A 81 19.57 10.51 -5.63
CA LYS A 81 19.66 11.31 -4.40
C LYS A 81 18.44 11.02 -3.52
N ASN A 82 18.65 10.91 -2.20
CA ASN A 82 17.59 10.60 -1.26
C ASN A 82 16.35 11.51 -1.44
N GLY A 83 15.27 10.88 -1.89
CA GLY A 83 13.95 11.46 -2.12
C GLY A 83 12.86 10.88 -1.22
N GLY A 84 13.16 9.79 -0.48
CA GLY A 84 12.23 9.01 0.32
C GLY A 84 11.59 7.85 -0.45
N ILE A 85 10.95 6.95 0.28
CA ILE A 85 10.40 5.68 -0.24
C ILE A 85 9.46 5.87 -1.44
N SER A 86 8.62 6.91 -1.41
CA SER A 86 7.74 7.27 -2.52
C SER A 86 8.51 7.61 -3.80
N ALA A 87 9.60 8.40 -3.67
CA ALA A 87 10.43 8.78 -4.81
C ALA A 87 11.14 7.56 -5.40
N ALA A 88 11.68 6.67 -4.55
CA ALA A 88 12.31 5.44 -4.98
C ALA A 88 11.32 4.54 -5.75
N ARG A 89 10.13 4.30 -5.19
CA ARG A 89 9.09 3.50 -5.87
C ARG A 89 8.64 4.14 -7.19
N ASN A 90 8.49 5.47 -7.23
CA ASN A 90 8.09 6.20 -8.44
C ASN A 90 9.17 6.12 -9.53
N ALA A 91 10.44 6.21 -9.19
CA ALA A 91 11.55 6.06 -10.16
C ALA A 91 11.52 4.69 -10.86
N ALA A 92 11.24 3.62 -10.09
CA ALA A 92 11.06 2.29 -10.66
C ALA A 92 9.79 2.21 -11.55
N LEU A 93 8.66 2.76 -11.10
CA LEU A 93 7.43 2.79 -11.90
C LEU A 93 7.61 3.54 -13.22
N ASP A 94 8.33 4.67 -13.21
CA ASP A 94 8.65 5.44 -14.43
C ASP A 94 9.52 4.62 -15.41
N ARG A 95 10.43 3.83 -14.89
CA ARG A 95 11.27 2.95 -15.72
C ARG A 95 10.47 1.81 -16.32
N ILE A 96 9.58 1.20 -15.54
CA ILE A 96 8.69 0.11 -15.96
C ILE A 96 7.70 0.58 -17.04
N GLU A 97 7.08 1.76 -16.86
CA GLU A 97 6.17 2.33 -17.84
C GLU A 97 6.85 2.68 -19.16
N ARG A 98 8.06 3.22 -19.11
CA ARG A 98 8.84 3.50 -20.33
C ARG A 98 9.25 2.24 -21.08
N ASP A 99 9.54 1.14 -20.37
CA ASP A 99 9.86 -0.16 -20.97
C ASP A 99 8.62 -0.76 -21.66
N GLY A 100 7.46 -0.70 -21.03
CA GLY A 100 6.17 -1.14 -21.58
C GLY A 100 6.02 -2.64 -21.77
N THR A 101 7.00 -3.47 -21.38
CA THR A 101 6.98 -4.93 -21.60
C THR A 101 6.44 -5.72 -20.41
N PHE A 102 6.27 -5.09 -19.25
CA PHE A 102 5.79 -5.74 -18.04
C PHE A 102 4.27 -5.80 -17.98
N GLN A 103 3.74 -6.94 -17.55
CA GLN A 103 2.30 -7.14 -17.34
C GLN A 103 1.89 -6.93 -15.90
N TYR A 104 2.81 -7.19 -14.96
CA TYR A 104 2.55 -7.09 -13.52
C TYR A 104 3.70 -6.39 -12.78
N VAL A 105 3.33 -5.80 -11.63
CA VAL A 105 4.27 -5.21 -10.67
C VAL A 105 4.03 -5.85 -9.30
N ALA A 106 5.11 -6.18 -8.59
CA ALA A 106 5.13 -6.52 -7.17
C ALA A 106 6.08 -5.59 -6.43
N PHE A 107 5.78 -5.29 -5.16
CA PHE A 107 6.67 -4.52 -4.28
C PHE A 107 7.19 -5.43 -3.18
N VAL A 108 8.47 -5.30 -2.87
CA VAL A 108 9.13 -6.01 -1.75
C VAL A 108 9.97 -4.98 -1.00
N ASP A 109 9.74 -4.84 0.29
CA ASP A 109 10.56 -3.94 1.12
C ASP A 109 11.93 -4.60 1.37
N SER A 110 12.99 -3.80 1.34
CA SER A 110 14.38 -4.26 1.28
C SER A 110 14.92 -4.93 2.56
N ASP A 111 14.15 -4.88 3.65
CA ASP A 111 14.42 -5.58 4.91
C ASP A 111 13.56 -6.84 5.10
N ASP A 112 12.67 -7.15 4.16
CA ASP A 112 11.76 -8.30 4.17
C ASP A 112 12.26 -9.46 3.30
N LYS A 113 11.49 -10.56 3.28
CA LYS A 113 11.71 -11.73 2.42
C LYS A 113 10.43 -12.22 1.78
N VAL A 114 10.56 -12.90 0.65
CA VAL A 114 9.46 -13.61 -0.01
C VAL A 114 9.74 -15.12 -0.04
N LEU A 115 8.70 -15.94 0.08
CA LEU A 115 8.85 -17.39 -0.05
C LEU A 115 9.10 -17.79 -1.51
N PRO A 116 9.72 -18.95 -1.79
CA PRO A 116 10.15 -19.35 -3.13
C PRO A 116 9.06 -19.30 -4.20
N ASP A 117 7.80 -19.56 -3.84
CA ASP A 117 6.67 -19.59 -4.76
C ASP A 117 5.81 -18.31 -4.76
N PHE A 118 6.30 -17.23 -4.16
CA PHE A 118 5.55 -15.98 -4.04
C PHE A 118 5.06 -15.47 -5.41
N LEU A 119 5.94 -15.30 -6.38
CA LEU A 119 5.56 -14.83 -7.72
C LEU A 119 4.72 -15.87 -8.46
N ALA A 120 5.09 -17.16 -8.40
CA ALA A 120 4.39 -18.23 -9.10
C ALA A 120 2.92 -18.32 -8.68
N HIS A 121 2.65 -18.36 -7.39
CA HIS A 121 1.31 -18.50 -6.86
C HIS A 121 0.45 -17.24 -7.08
N LEU A 122 1.03 -16.04 -6.92
CA LEU A 122 0.33 -14.79 -7.20
C LEU A 122 -0.06 -14.70 -8.69
N ILE A 123 0.83 -15.03 -9.61
CA ILE A 123 0.56 -15.05 -11.06
C ILE A 123 -0.50 -16.10 -11.40
N GLN A 124 -0.37 -17.32 -10.89
CA GLN A 124 -1.36 -18.38 -11.11
C GLN A 124 -2.75 -17.94 -10.63
N ASN A 125 -2.84 -17.35 -9.45
CA ASN A 125 -4.11 -16.85 -8.92
C ASN A 125 -4.66 -15.68 -9.75
N ALA A 126 -3.83 -14.73 -10.19
CA ALA A 126 -4.23 -13.63 -11.06
C ALA A 126 -4.83 -14.13 -12.38
N PHE A 127 -4.21 -15.15 -12.99
CA PHE A 127 -4.74 -15.78 -14.20
C PHE A 127 -6.06 -16.50 -13.96
N ARG A 128 -6.13 -17.30 -12.91
CA ARG A 128 -7.33 -18.09 -12.58
C ARG A 128 -8.56 -17.20 -12.32
N THR A 129 -8.33 -16.06 -11.65
CA THR A 129 -9.41 -15.15 -11.24
C THR A 129 -9.60 -13.97 -12.17
N GLN A 130 -8.72 -13.78 -13.14
CA GLN A 130 -8.63 -12.59 -13.99
C GLN A 130 -8.47 -11.29 -13.18
N ALA A 131 -7.85 -11.37 -12.00
CA ALA A 131 -7.73 -10.26 -11.09
C ALA A 131 -6.75 -9.19 -11.61
N ASP A 132 -7.11 -7.94 -11.38
CA ASP A 132 -6.23 -6.80 -11.57
C ASP A 132 -5.26 -6.65 -10.39
N ILE A 133 -5.69 -7.10 -9.20
CA ILE A 133 -4.89 -7.12 -7.98
C ILE A 133 -5.05 -8.48 -7.29
N THR A 134 -3.93 -9.13 -7.00
CA THR A 134 -3.89 -10.33 -6.17
C THR A 134 -3.14 -10.03 -4.87
N VAL A 135 -3.68 -10.45 -3.74
CA VAL A 135 -3.11 -10.25 -2.41
C VAL A 135 -2.87 -11.60 -1.76
N CYS A 136 -1.72 -11.82 -1.12
CA CYS A 136 -1.46 -13.02 -0.32
C CYS A 136 -1.39 -12.74 1.19
N GLY A 137 -1.33 -13.78 1.98
CA GLY A 137 -1.05 -13.72 3.41
C GLY A 137 0.42 -13.41 3.70
N PHE A 138 0.71 -13.05 4.94
CA PHE A 138 2.06 -12.81 5.43
C PHE A 138 2.25 -13.34 6.86
N PHE A 139 3.51 -13.48 7.27
CA PHE A 139 3.87 -13.72 8.65
C PHE A 139 4.95 -12.75 9.11
N LYS A 140 4.97 -12.49 10.41
CA LYS A 140 6.02 -11.70 11.03
C LYS A 140 7.17 -12.62 11.44
N PHE A 141 8.38 -12.12 11.32
CA PHE A 141 9.58 -12.81 11.82
C PHE A 141 10.60 -11.78 12.37
N ASN A 142 11.50 -12.26 13.19
CA ASN A 142 12.68 -11.56 13.66
C ASN A 142 13.89 -12.51 13.56
N ASP A 143 15.05 -12.08 14.02
CA ASP A 143 16.28 -12.87 13.95
C ASP A 143 16.23 -14.17 14.78
N GLU A 144 15.28 -14.29 15.73
CA GLU A 144 15.02 -15.50 16.50
C GLU A 144 14.12 -16.51 15.77
N GLY A 145 13.49 -16.09 14.65
CA GLY A 145 12.63 -16.92 13.83
C GLY A 145 11.22 -16.37 13.60
N ARG A 146 10.29 -17.25 13.15
CA ARG A 146 8.90 -16.87 12.86
C ARG A 146 8.14 -16.56 14.14
N THR A 147 7.66 -15.32 14.31
CA THR A 147 6.98 -14.90 15.54
C THR A 147 5.47 -15.02 15.48
N LYS A 148 4.83 -14.70 14.34
CA LYS A 148 3.37 -14.73 14.20
C LYS A 148 2.94 -14.77 12.74
N THR A 149 1.96 -15.61 12.43
CA THR A 149 1.21 -15.53 11.17
C THR A 149 0.08 -14.54 11.36
N GLU A 150 0.00 -13.58 10.48
CA GLU A 150 -1.08 -12.60 10.49
C GLU A 150 -1.83 -12.60 9.16
N GLY A 151 -3.13 -12.32 9.25
CA GLY A 151 -3.92 -11.94 8.13
C GLY A 151 -4.17 -13.03 7.09
N VAL A 152 -4.40 -14.25 7.51
CA VAL A 152 -4.81 -15.31 6.61
C VAL A 152 -6.34 -15.39 6.59
N ILE A 153 -6.95 -15.02 5.47
CA ILE A 153 -8.30 -15.43 5.13
C ILE A 153 -8.18 -16.90 4.72
N GLN A 154 -8.93 -17.80 5.36
CA GLN A 154 -8.74 -19.25 5.19
C GLN A 154 -9.17 -19.81 3.82
N CYS A 155 -9.76 -18.98 2.94
CA CYS A 155 -10.16 -19.42 1.60
C CYS A 155 -9.77 -18.39 0.53
N ALA A 156 -9.42 -18.90 -0.65
CA ALA A 156 -9.24 -18.05 -1.82
C ALA A 156 -10.58 -17.36 -2.16
N LYS A 157 -10.56 -16.07 -2.39
CA LYS A 157 -11.75 -15.28 -2.69
C LYS A 157 -11.45 -14.22 -3.73
N THR A 158 -12.41 -13.98 -4.61
CA THR A 158 -12.52 -12.72 -5.36
C THR A 158 -13.39 -11.76 -4.57
N PHE A 159 -13.12 -10.49 -4.65
CA PHE A 159 -13.86 -9.45 -3.97
C PHE A 159 -13.97 -8.20 -4.85
N ASP A 160 -14.92 -7.37 -4.54
CA ASP A 160 -15.16 -6.14 -5.27
C ASP A 160 -14.29 -4.98 -4.76
N ARG A 161 -14.53 -3.82 -5.31
CA ARG A 161 -13.80 -2.60 -5.00
C ARG A 161 -14.01 -2.13 -3.57
N ASP A 162 -15.23 -2.18 -3.07
CA ASP A 162 -15.56 -1.75 -1.70
C ASP A 162 -14.95 -2.68 -0.66
N GLU A 163 -15.02 -4.00 -0.89
CA GLU A 163 -14.33 -5.00 -0.07
C GLU A 163 -12.79 -4.78 -0.08
N PHE A 164 -12.22 -4.35 -1.22
CA PHE A 164 -10.79 -4.01 -1.27
C PHE A 164 -10.48 -2.77 -0.43
N VAL A 165 -11.31 -1.74 -0.45
CA VAL A 165 -11.13 -0.56 0.41
C VAL A 165 -11.28 -0.93 1.88
N GLU A 166 -12.23 -1.80 2.25
CA GLU A 166 -12.30 -2.36 3.61
C GLU A 166 -10.99 -3.08 3.99
N LEU A 167 -10.39 -3.84 3.06
CA LEU A 167 -9.09 -4.48 3.27
C LEU A 167 -7.98 -3.44 3.49
N VAL A 168 -7.92 -2.38 2.67
CA VAL A 168 -6.92 -1.30 2.79
C VAL A 168 -6.90 -0.72 4.20
N PHE A 169 -8.07 -0.44 4.75
CA PHE A 169 -8.20 0.13 6.10
C PHE A 169 -8.27 -0.92 7.22
N SER A 170 -8.11 -2.20 6.91
CA SER A 170 -8.22 -3.31 7.87
C SER A 170 -9.55 -3.30 8.64
N LYS A 171 -10.64 -2.85 7.99
CA LYS A 171 -11.99 -2.75 8.54
C LYS A 171 -12.91 -3.89 8.09
N LEU A 172 -12.36 -4.91 7.43
CA LEU A 172 -13.15 -6.06 6.99
C LEU A 172 -13.96 -6.66 8.13
N ARG A 173 -15.24 -6.87 7.86
CA ARG A 173 -16.19 -7.55 8.76
C ARG A 173 -15.82 -9.02 9.02
N TRP A 174 -14.79 -9.51 8.37
CA TRP A 174 -14.31 -10.89 8.48
C TRP A 174 -13.35 -11.01 9.65
N LYS A 175 -13.76 -11.76 10.66
CA LYS A 175 -13.10 -11.87 11.98
C LYS A 175 -11.60 -12.20 11.99
N ASN A 176 -10.98 -12.50 10.85
CA ASN A 176 -9.57 -12.86 10.70
C ASN A 176 -8.86 -12.08 9.58
N ALA A 177 -9.40 -10.95 9.14
CA ALA A 177 -8.83 -10.23 8.03
C ALA A 177 -7.60 -9.42 8.44
N CYS A 178 -6.61 -9.74 7.82
CA CYS A 178 -5.36 -9.13 7.47
C CYS A 178 -5.05 -7.73 8.03
N GLY A 179 -4.26 -7.63 9.07
CA GLY A 179 -3.39 -6.47 9.25
C GLY A 179 -2.62 -6.16 7.96
N ALA A 180 -2.13 -4.92 7.79
CA ALA A 180 -1.37 -4.46 6.63
C ALA A 180 -2.11 -4.51 5.27
N GLY A 181 -3.44 -4.37 5.25
CA GLY A 181 -4.21 -4.33 3.99
C GLY A 181 -3.84 -3.16 3.09
N GLY A 182 -3.50 -2.01 3.66
CA GLY A 182 -3.08 -0.82 2.93
C GLY A 182 -1.66 -0.85 2.40
N MET A 183 -0.79 -1.75 2.88
CA MET A 183 0.59 -1.85 2.43
C MET A 183 0.67 -2.38 1.00
N VAL A 184 1.58 -1.87 0.18
CA VAL A 184 1.74 -2.30 -1.22
C VAL A 184 2.46 -3.63 -1.37
N TRP A 185 3.33 -3.99 -0.42
CA TRP A 185 3.97 -5.30 -0.41
C TRP A 185 2.93 -6.44 -0.24
N LYS A 186 3.28 -7.68 -0.50
CA LYS A 186 2.40 -8.87 -0.58
C LYS A 186 1.29 -8.79 -1.65
N LYS A 187 1.44 -7.92 -2.64
CA LYS A 187 0.49 -7.75 -3.74
C LYS A 187 1.16 -7.92 -5.10
N LEU A 188 0.40 -8.46 -6.02
CA LEU A 188 0.70 -8.44 -7.45
C LEU A 188 -0.34 -7.54 -8.12
N LEU A 189 0.12 -6.52 -8.83
CA LEU A 189 -0.72 -5.52 -9.47
C LEU A 189 -0.54 -5.58 -10.99
N LYS A 190 -1.62 -5.61 -11.73
CA LYS A 190 -1.59 -5.56 -13.18
C LYS A 190 -1.17 -4.17 -13.66
N CYS A 191 -0.20 -4.08 -14.56
CA CYS A 191 0.34 -2.79 -15.03
C CYS A 191 -0.76 -1.87 -15.56
N SER A 192 -1.75 -2.40 -16.29
CA SER A 192 -2.88 -1.60 -16.81
C SER A 192 -3.73 -0.94 -15.73
N ALA A 193 -3.76 -1.48 -14.52
CA ALA A 193 -4.50 -0.90 -13.38
C ALA A 193 -3.71 0.21 -12.66
N ILE A 194 -2.38 0.26 -12.82
CA ILE A 194 -1.51 1.20 -12.11
C ILE A 194 -0.83 2.24 -13.01
N THR A 195 -0.97 2.15 -14.33
CA THR A 195 -0.36 3.09 -15.29
C THR A 195 -0.71 4.54 -14.95
N GLY A 196 0.31 5.39 -14.81
CA GLY A 196 0.17 6.81 -14.44
C GLY A 196 -0.23 7.06 -12.99
N ILE A 197 -0.40 6.02 -12.13
CA ILE A 197 -0.56 6.19 -10.69
C ILE A 197 0.83 6.30 -10.06
N ARG A 198 0.98 7.24 -9.12
CA ARG A 198 2.24 7.47 -8.41
C ARG A 198 1.98 7.59 -6.91
N PHE A 199 2.98 7.19 -6.14
CA PHE A 199 3.02 7.49 -4.71
C PHE A 199 3.12 8.99 -4.49
N PRO A 200 2.49 9.55 -3.44
CA PRO A 200 2.59 10.96 -3.12
C PRO A 200 4.05 11.36 -2.84
N SER A 201 4.44 12.54 -3.30
CA SER A 201 5.82 13.05 -3.15
C SER A 201 6.11 13.64 -1.78
N ASP A 202 5.09 13.94 -0.98
CA ASP A 202 5.29 14.40 0.38
C ASP A 202 5.69 13.21 1.27
N ARG A 203 6.69 13.39 2.11
CA ARG A 203 7.18 12.35 3.03
C ARG A 203 6.31 12.21 4.28
N GLU A 204 5.12 12.81 4.29
CA GLU A 204 4.28 12.96 5.48
C GLU A 204 2.93 12.25 5.40
N THR A 205 2.64 11.56 4.29
CA THR A 205 1.36 10.85 4.08
C THR A 205 1.50 9.35 4.20
N LEU A 206 0.36 8.68 4.31
CA LEU A 206 0.26 7.22 4.20
C LEU A 206 0.31 6.82 2.71
N GLU A 207 1.52 6.83 2.16
CA GLU A 207 1.75 6.68 0.73
C GLU A 207 1.17 5.38 0.17
N ASP A 208 1.28 4.29 0.92
CA ASP A 208 0.78 2.96 0.54
C ASP A 208 -0.74 2.92 0.46
N GLU A 209 -1.43 3.45 1.49
CA GLU A 209 -2.89 3.46 1.52
C GLU A 209 -3.45 4.34 0.40
N LEU A 210 -2.88 5.54 0.20
CA LEU A 210 -3.29 6.45 -0.88
C LEU A 210 -3.05 5.83 -2.25
N PHE A 211 -1.91 5.16 -2.46
CA PHE A 211 -1.64 4.44 -3.70
C PHE A 211 -2.67 3.33 -3.93
N CYS A 212 -2.94 2.50 -2.93
CA CYS A 212 -3.94 1.43 -3.01
C CYS A 212 -5.34 1.96 -3.35
N LEU A 213 -5.76 3.10 -2.76
CA LEU A 213 -7.05 3.72 -3.08
C LEU A 213 -7.10 4.26 -4.51
N GLN A 214 -6.03 4.88 -5.01
CA GLN A 214 -5.96 5.32 -6.40
C GLN A 214 -6.04 4.12 -7.37
N VAL A 215 -5.41 3.00 -7.03
CA VAL A 215 -5.54 1.76 -7.80
C VAL A 215 -6.97 1.23 -7.75
N ALA A 216 -7.65 1.30 -6.60
CA ALA A 216 -9.05 0.89 -6.47
C ALA A 216 -10.00 1.68 -7.39
N LEU A 217 -9.68 2.92 -7.76
CA LEU A 217 -10.47 3.68 -8.73
C LEU A 217 -10.49 3.07 -10.14
N ARG A 218 -9.47 2.28 -10.50
CA ARG A 218 -9.28 1.73 -11.85
C ARG A 218 -9.44 0.22 -11.93
N ALA A 219 -8.95 -0.50 -10.92
CA ALA A 219 -9.05 -1.95 -10.84
C ALA A 219 -10.51 -2.39 -10.68
N LYS A 220 -10.84 -3.55 -11.25
CA LYS A 220 -12.21 -4.09 -11.26
C LYS A 220 -12.33 -5.38 -10.47
N ILE A 221 -11.32 -6.24 -10.55
CA ILE A 221 -11.33 -7.57 -9.96
C ILE A 221 -10.15 -7.67 -8.99
N PHE A 222 -10.46 -8.00 -7.77
CA PHE A 222 -9.51 -8.21 -6.69
C PHE A 222 -9.58 -9.66 -6.25
N SER A 223 -8.44 -10.25 -5.89
CA SER A 223 -8.41 -11.61 -5.38
C SER A 223 -7.49 -11.74 -4.17
N TYR A 224 -7.83 -12.66 -3.31
CA TYR A 224 -7.03 -13.05 -2.17
C TYR A 224 -6.61 -14.51 -2.30
N LEU A 225 -5.31 -14.75 -2.06
CA LEU A 225 -4.71 -16.06 -1.99
C LEU A 225 -4.40 -16.38 -0.52
N PRO A 226 -4.96 -17.48 0.06
CA PRO A 226 -4.86 -17.74 1.49
C PRO A 226 -3.46 -18.19 1.97
N GLU A 227 -2.49 -18.24 1.07
CA GLU A 227 -1.13 -18.66 1.37
C GLU A 227 -0.31 -17.51 1.95
N THR A 228 0.52 -17.81 2.97
CA THR A 228 1.44 -16.85 3.59
C THR A 228 2.77 -16.88 2.85
N LEU A 229 2.91 -16.03 1.84
CA LEU A 229 4.04 -16.02 0.93
C LEU A 229 5.01 -14.86 1.15
N TYR A 230 4.68 -13.95 2.06
CA TYR A 230 5.49 -12.79 2.41
C TYR A 230 5.94 -12.88 3.88
N ALA A 231 7.22 -12.67 4.13
CA ALA A 231 7.81 -12.63 5.46
C ALA A 231 8.17 -11.19 5.82
N TYR A 232 7.42 -10.59 6.74
CA TYR A 232 7.60 -9.23 7.22
C TYR A 232 8.51 -9.19 8.44
N ARG A 233 9.66 -8.49 8.33
CA ARG A 233 10.65 -8.40 9.41
C ARG A 233 10.21 -7.43 10.51
N GLN A 234 10.36 -7.87 11.75
CA GLN A 234 10.15 -7.03 12.92
C GLN A 234 11.47 -6.48 13.41
N ARG A 235 11.72 -5.19 13.21
CA ARG A 235 12.92 -4.50 13.66
C ARG A 235 12.64 -3.67 14.91
N LEU A 236 13.62 -3.54 15.80
CA LEU A 236 13.50 -2.71 17.01
C LEU A 236 13.52 -1.20 16.70
N ASP A 237 14.19 -0.82 15.60
CA ASP A 237 14.37 0.55 15.12
C ASP A 237 13.34 0.99 14.06
N SER A 238 12.23 0.26 13.94
CA SER A 238 11.16 0.58 12.98
C SER A 238 10.55 1.96 13.23
N THR A 239 10.41 2.74 12.16
CA THR A 239 9.82 4.10 12.13
C THR A 239 8.37 4.20 12.63
N ILE A 240 7.65 3.07 12.68
CA ILE A 240 6.23 2.97 13.09
C ILE A 240 6.01 3.35 14.58
N ARG A 241 7.06 3.45 15.39
CA ARG A 241 6.97 3.70 16.85
C ARG A 241 7.16 5.16 17.27
N SER A 242 7.17 6.13 16.36
CA SER A 242 7.43 7.54 16.67
C SER A 242 6.12 8.33 16.84
N GLU A 243 6.13 9.37 17.72
CA GLU A 243 5.02 10.33 17.83
C GLU A 243 4.68 11.00 16.49
N LYS A 244 5.70 11.20 15.64
CA LYS A 244 5.55 11.68 14.28
C LYS A 244 4.63 10.79 13.45
N PHE A 245 4.64 9.47 13.69
CA PHE A 245 3.80 8.51 12.98
C PHE A 245 2.31 8.69 13.25
N ALA A 246 1.91 8.98 14.49
CA ALA A 246 0.50 9.23 14.83
C ALA A 246 -0.06 10.45 14.08
N TRP A 247 0.75 11.51 13.95
CA TRP A 247 0.38 12.69 13.15
C TRP A 247 0.31 12.41 11.64
N GLN A 248 1.24 11.62 11.12
CA GLN A 248 1.21 11.17 9.72
C GLN A 248 -0.03 10.33 9.44
N MET A 249 -0.39 9.40 10.33
CA MET A 249 -1.61 8.60 10.26
C MET A 249 -2.85 9.48 10.18
N PHE A 250 -2.96 10.48 11.04
CA PHE A 250 -4.09 11.41 11.04
C PHE A 250 -4.22 12.16 9.71
N LYS A 251 -3.15 12.81 9.24
CA LYS A 251 -3.14 13.57 7.98
C LYS A 251 -3.41 12.67 6.78
N GLY A 252 -2.73 11.53 6.71
CA GLY A 252 -2.89 10.58 5.63
C GLY A 252 -4.32 10.02 5.55
N ARG A 253 -4.94 9.70 6.70
CA ARG A 253 -6.33 9.22 6.76
C ARG A 253 -7.35 10.27 6.34
N ALA A 254 -7.11 11.56 6.63
CA ALA A 254 -7.95 12.64 6.11
C ALA A 254 -7.92 12.69 4.57
N LEU A 255 -6.73 12.59 3.96
CA LEU A 255 -6.60 12.53 2.50
C LEU A 255 -7.21 11.26 1.90
N CYS A 256 -7.14 10.14 2.61
CA CYS A 256 -7.78 8.90 2.19
C CYS A 256 -9.30 9.01 2.09
N VAL A 257 -9.96 9.79 2.96
CA VAL A 257 -11.41 10.03 2.85
C VAL A 257 -11.75 10.70 1.52
N ASP A 258 -11.02 11.74 1.12
CA ASP A 258 -11.26 12.46 -0.13
C ASP A 258 -11.08 11.57 -1.38
N VAL A 259 -10.15 10.61 -1.33
CA VAL A 259 -9.96 9.65 -2.43
C VAL A 259 -11.05 8.57 -2.40
N ALA A 260 -11.40 8.07 -1.21
CA ALA A 260 -12.39 7.02 -1.04
C ALA A 260 -13.80 7.46 -1.47
N GLU A 261 -14.19 8.73 -1.29
CA GLU A 261 -15.43 9.31 -1.81
C GLU A 261 -15.57 9.15 -3.33
N ARG A 262 -14.46 9.17 -4.05
CA ARG A 262 -14.44 8.95 -5.51
C ARG A 262 -14.56 7.47 -5.89
N VAL A 263 -14.36 6.56 -4.94
CA VAL A 263 -14.56 5.12 -5.14
C VAL A 263 -16.03 4.77 -5.00
N SER A 264 -16.62 5.05 -3.85
CA SER A 264 -18.04 4.87 -3.54
C SER A 264 -18.42 5.54 -2.21
N ASP A 265 -19.71 5.73 -1.96
CA ASP A 265 -20.24 6.19 -0.66
C ASP A 265 -19.82 5.23 0.48
N HIS A 266 -19.88 3.92 0.24
CA HIS A 266 -19.44 2.92 1.21
C HIS A 266 -17.95 3.06 1.53
N SER A 267 -17.12 3.19 0.51
CA SER A 267 -15.69 3.42 0.68
C SER A 267 -15.39 4.69 1.48
N ALA A 268 -16.13 5.78 1.25
CA ALA A 268 -16.03 7.01 2.03
C ALA A 268 -16.31 6.78 3.53
N LEU A 269 -17.37 6.03 3.84
CA LEU A 269 -17.72 5.70 5.24
C LEU A 269 -16.66 4.83 5.92
N VAL A 270 -16.07 3.88 5.19
CA VAL A 270 -14.97 3.03 5.68
C VAL A 270 -13.73 3.88 5.99
N ALA A 271 -13.35 4.77 5.07
CA ALA A 271 -12.22 5.68 5.25
C ALA A 271 -12.45 6.67 6.42
N ALA A 272 -13.67 7.21 6.54
CA ALA A 272 -14.05 8.08 7.67
C ALA A 272 -13.97 7.37 9.02
N SER A 273 -14.32 6.08 9.07
CA SER A 273 -14.11 5.25 10.27
C SER A 273 -12.64 5.14 10.65
N ALA A 274 -11.77 4.88 9.67
CA ALA A 274 -10.33 4.79 9.90
C ALA A 274 -9.73 6.14 10.32
N PHE A 275 -10.23 7.24 9.76
CA PHE A 275 -9.88 8.60 10.18
C PHE A 275 -10.30 8.88 11.63
N ALA A 276 -11.51 8.46 12.04
CA ALA A 276 -11.97 8.61 13.41
C ALA A 276 -11.10 7.84 14.42
N ASP A 277 -10.69 6.62 14.09
CA ASP A 277 -9.77 5.84 14.93
C ASP A 277 -8.40 6.53 15.05
N ALA A 278 -7.81 6.99 13.94
CA ALA A 278 -6.56 7.73 13.95
C ALA A 278 -6.63 9.02 14.76
N THR A 279 -7.77 9.75 14.67
CA THR A 279 -8.02 10.95 15.47
C THR A 279 -8.04 10.63 16.97
N VAL A 280 -8.75 9.57 17.36
CA VAL A 280 -8.85 9.16 18.76
C VAL A 280 -7.50 8.69 19.30
N ASP A 281 -6.71 7.97 18.52
CA ASP A 281 -5.39 7.50 18.95
C ASP A 281 -4.40 8.65 19.07
N LEU A 282 -4.40 9.57 18.11
CA LEU A 282 -3.61 10.79 18.20
C LEU A 282 -3.91 11.58 19.48
N CYS A 283 -5.19 11.71 19.85
CA CYS A 283 -5.61 12.45 21.04
C CYS A 283 -5.31 11.75 22.36
N LYS A 284 -4.98 10.46 22.37
CA LYS A 284 -4.53 9.75 23.59
C LYS A 284 -3.07 10.05 23.94
N ASP A 285 -2.22 10.13 22.91
CA ASP A 285 -0.77 10.08 23.07
C ASP A 285 -0.12 11.46 23.02
N ALA A 286 -0.86 12.49 22.56
CA ALA A 286 -0.27 13.79 22.32
C ALA A 286 -0.44 14.77 23.47
N GLN A 287 0.67 15.24 24.02
CA GLN A 287 0.71 16.37 24.95
C GLN A 287 0.56 17.72 24.22
N SER A 288 0.77 17.77 22.91
CA SER A 288 0.70 19.00 22.10
C SER A 288 0.46 18.71 20.62
N LEU A 289 -0.72 19.03 20.10
CA LEU A 289 -1.08 18.87 18.68
C LEU A 289 -1.66 20.19 18.11
N PRO A 290 -1.59 20.46 16.80
CA PRO A 290 -2.21 21.65 16.20
C PRO A 290 -3.74 21.62 16.35
N VAL A 291 -4.37 22.78 16.37
CA VAL A 291 -5.83 22.87 16.29
C VAL A 291 -6.27 22.36 14.92
N VAL A 292 -6.99 21.25 14.88
CA VAL A 292 -7.55 20.66 13.65
C VAL A 292 -9.06 20.80 13.70
N ASP A 293 -9.64 21.29 12.60
CA ASP A 293 -11.09 21.29 12.43
C ASP A 293 -11.56 19.88 12.01
N LEU A 294 -12.25 19.20 12.90
CA LEU A 294 -12.82 17.87 12.67
C LEU A 294 -14.25 17.92 12.12
N LYS A 295 -14.88 19.10 12.08
CA LYS A 295 -16.29 19.26 11.69
C LYS A 295 -16.57 18.77 10.25
N PRO A 296 -15.70 19.01 9.25
CA PRO A 296 -15.96 18.54 7.87
C PRO A 296 -16.21 17.05 7.75
N TYR A 297 -15.63 16.25 8.64
CA TYR A 297 -15.76 14.77 8.60
C TYR A 297 -16.84 14.23 9.56
N LYS A 298 -17.44 15.10 10.39
CA LYS A 298 -18.41 14.68 11.43
C LYS A 298 -19.63 13.97 10.86
N ALA A 299 -20.14 14.43 9.73
CA ALA A 299 -21.28 13.83 9.05
C ALA A 299 -20.98 12.41 8.60
N LEU A 300 -19.88 12.19 7.88
CA LEU A 300 -19.45 10.88 7.41
C LEU A 300 -19.16 9.90 8.56
N VAL A 301 -18.47 10.36 9.61
CA VAL A 301 -18.19 9.53 10.79
C VAL A 301 -19.47 9.16 11.52
N SER A 302 -20.44 10.08 11.58
CA SER A 302 -21.75 9.82 12.19
C SER A 302 -22.55 8.79 11.39
N GLU A 303 -22.54 8.88 10.06
CA GLU A 303 -23.20 7.93 9.18
C GLU A 303 -22.55 6.54 9.27
N ALA A 304 -21.22 6.47 9.25
CA ALA A 304 -20.46 5.24 9.44
C ALA A 304 -20.74 4.58 10.81
N ALA A 305 -21.01 5.39 11.85
CA ALA A 305 -21.37 4.87 13.18
C ALA A 305 -22.80 4.27 13.18
N LYS A 306 -23.77 4.87 12.47
CA LYS A 306 -25.14 4.34 12.37
C LYS A 306 -25.18 2.94 11.76
N ILE A 307 -24.35 2.68 10.78
CA ILE A 307 -24.26 1.38 10.11
C ILE A 307 -23.25 0.42 10.77
N GLY A 308 -22.69 0.79 11.93
CA GLY A 308 -21.84 -0.05 12.76
C GLY A 308 -20.39 -0.25 12.27
N ILE A 309 -19.93 0.54 11.31
CA ILE A 309 -18.52 0.53 10.85
C ILE A 309 -17.59 1.18 11.88
N VAL A 310 -18.05 2.25 12.55
CA VAL A 310 -17.31 2.90 13.64
C VAL A 310 -17.67 2.24 14.97
N HIS A 311 -16.66 1.86 15.75
CA HIS A 311 -16.89 1.32 17.08
C HIS A 311 -17.52 2.40 17.99
N PRO A 312 -18.57 2.08 18.80
CA PRO A 312 -19.28 3.07 19.61
C PRO A 312 -18.40 3.91 20.54
N ARG A 313 -17.34 3.32 21.12
CA ARG A 313 -16.39 4.05 21.96
C ARG A 313 -15.55 5.07 21.16
N THR A 314 -15.13 4.71 19.96
CA THR A 314 -14.42 5.61 19.02
C THR A 314 -15.33 6.77 18.65
N PHE A 315 -16.56 6.49 18.22
CA PHE A 315 -17.54 7.51 17.86
C PHE A 315 -17.80 8.51 18.99
N LYS A 316 -18.07 8.03 20.22
CA LYS A 316 -18.27 8.89 21.38
C LYS A 316 -17.08 9.82 21.63
N ARG A 317 -15.85 9.32 21.53
CA ARG A 317 -14.64 10.12 21.71
C ARG A 317 -14.43 11.12 20.58
N TYR A 318 -14.63 10.69 19.33
CA TYR A 318 -14.54 11.56 18.15
C TYR A 318 -15.51 12.75 18.27
N VAL A 319 -16.78 12.52 18.58
CA VAL A 319 -17.79 13.57 18.77
C VAL A 319 -17.40 14.51 19.91
N LEU A 320 -16.86 13.98 21.02
CA LEU A 320 -16.38 14.81 22.13
C LEU A 320 -15.28 15.79 21.68
N PHE A 321 -14.36 15.36 20.82
CA PHE A 321 -13.32 16.23 20.26
C PHE A 321 -13.86 17.25 19.26
N CYS A 322 -14.86 16.86 18.43
CA CYS A 322 -15.55 17.80 17.54
C CYS A 322 -16.26 18.92 18.30
N ASP A 323 -16.94 18.58 19.39
CA ASP A 323 -17.79 19.51 20.13
C ASP A 323 -16.98 20.34 21.16
N HIS A 324 -15.84 19.88 21.58
CA HIS A 324 -14.94 20.54 22.52
C HIS A 324 -13.50 20.67 21.98
N PRO A 325 -13.27 21.50 20.95
CA PRO A 325 -11.94 21.66 20.35
C PRO A 325 -10.85 22.11 21.32
N SER A 326 -11.23 22.75 22.43
CA SER A 326 -10.30 23.14 23.49
C SER A 326 -9.68 21.95 24.25
N ARG A 327 -10.32 20.78 24.22
CA ARG A 327 -9.77 19.51 24.73
C ARG A 327 -8.88 18.80 23.72
N ALA A 328 -8.95 19.20 22.44
CA ALA A 328 -8.09 18.81 21.34
C ALA A 328 -7.04 19.90 21.03
N ARG A 329 -6.70 20.77 22.00
CA ARG A 329 -5.68 21.81 21.80
C ARG A 329 -4.30 21.17 21.87
N PHE A 330 -3.63 21.24 20.76
CA PHE A 330 -2.30 20.75 20.50
C PHE A 330 -1.40 21.96 20.26
N GLN A 331 -0.38 22.18 21.10
CA GLN A 331 0.53 23.31 20.92
C GLN A 331 1.52 22.98 19.79
N THR A 332 1.52 23.79 18.74
CA THR A 332 2.53 23.72 17.69
C THR A 332 3.79 24.47 18.12
N GLN A 333 4.88 23.77 18.38
CA GLN A 333 6.20 24.30 18.14
C GLN A 333 6.74 23.65 16.88
N GLY A 334 6.74 24.39 15.77
CA GLY A 334 7.61 24.12 14.63
C GLY A 334 7.08 23.29 13.45
N PHE A 335 5.77 23.02 13.32
CA PHE A 335 5.23 22.41 12.10
C PHE A 335 4.49 23.45 11.24
N GLN A 336 5.05 23.79 10.08
CA GLN A 336 4.29 24.46 9.04
C GLN A 336 3.27 23.46 8.48
N GLY A 337 1.99 23.68 8.77
CA GLY A 337 0.88 22.87 8.29
C GLY A 337 0.92 22.77 6.75
N ASN A 338 0.63 21.60 6.24
CA ASN A 338 0.58 21.37 4.80
C ASN A 338 -0.53 22.26 4.21
N GLN A 339 -0.16 23.30 3.45
CA GLN A 339 -1.09 24.27 2.85
C GLN A 339 -2.17 23.61 1.97
N ILE A 340 -1.93 22.39 1.52
CA ILE A 340 -2.88 21.57 0.74
C ILE A 340 -4.04 21.10 1.61
N LEU A 341 -3.77 20.59 2.81
CA LEU A 341 -4.80 20.12 3.75
C LEU A 341 -5.64 21.30 4.24
N GLU A 342 -5.00 22.43 4.60
CA GLU A 342 -5.71 23.64 5.00
C GLU A 342 -6.58 24.24 3.87
N LYS A 343 -6.09 24.24 2.63
CA LYS A 343 -6.88 24.71 1.47
C LYS A 343 -8.10 23.82 1.22
N ARG A 344 -7.96 22.49 1.32
CA ARG A 344 -9.07 21.54 1.10
C ARG A 344 -10.09 21.55 2.24
N ILE A 345 -9.66 21.68 3.49
CA ILE A 345 -10.56 21.89 4.63
C ILE A 345 -11.34 23.19 4.45
N LYS A 346 -10.68 24.28 4.00
CA LYS A 346 -11.35 25.56 3.74
C LYS A 346 -12.30 25.51 2.54
N SER A 347 -12.00 24.78 1.46
CA SER A 347 -12.91 24.67 0.31
C SER A 347 -14.21 23.95 0.64
N ARG A 348 -14.18 22.93 1.50
CA ARG A 348 -15.41 22.25 1.96
C ARG A 348 -16.30 23.10 2.87
N VAL A 349 -15.73 24.06 3.60
CA VAL A 349 -16.50 24.98 4.47
C VAL A 349 -17.21 26.08 3.65
N CYS A 350 -16.76 26.34 2.42
CA CYS A 350 -17.37 27.36 1.54
C CYS A 350 -18.46 26.79 0.59
N GLU A 351 -18.66 25.47 0.53
CA GLU A 351 -19.68 24.82 -0.33
C GLU A 351 -20.92 24.36 0.45
N THR A 352 -20.96 24.58 1.79
CA THR A 352 -22.15 24.42 2.64
C THR A 352 -22.63 25.77 3.16
#